data_3a3ac10d192db68fc88b3a3919f3ac91
#
_entry.id   3a3ac10d192db68fc88b3a3919f3ac91
#
_cell.length_a   1.000
_cell.length_b   1.000
_cell.length_c   1.000
_cell.angle_alpha   90.00
_cell.angle_beta   90.00
_cell.angle_gamma   90.00
#
_symmetry.space_group_name_H-M   'P 1'
#
loop_
_entity.id
_entity.type
_entity.pdbx_description
1 polymer ?
#
loop_
_entity_poly.entity_id
_entity_poly.type
_entity_poly.pdbx_seq_one_letter_code
_entity_poly.pdbx_strand_id
1 'polypeptide(L)'
;MSRATPAANGGPRPDIVIVGGGIGGLCAAIRLRAAGCAVTLLEAGPRTGGRANLIEHDGFRFDTGPSLLNYPWVFEELFQSAGRRMSDYLTLLPVDPSIRFLWPDGAELSLSAQLPRLRAEVERFDPEAGAGLMRFLADAEFKFSFAFRKLVRSNVSHPLRWLGALSARELVRSAVWRSLNGELGRFFRHARLREALGSYAMYLGGSPWTLPGLFSILPYGELAYGLWLPRGGMYALVEALERLARELGVTVSTGARVRRIRVEGGRATGVELEGGGFVAAAAVVSNVDVPTTWTELLERPSLRRPLAMTPGVLTFYWGIRGRVEGLRHHTIFLPDD
;
A
#
# COMPACT_ATOMS: atom_id res chain seq x y z
N MET A 1 12.42 -3.33 -21.36
CA MET A 1 12.45 -4.68 -20.75
C MET A 1 13.88 -5.21 -20.85
N SER A 2 14.69 -4.95 -19.82
CA SER A 2 16.02 -5.58 -19.71
C SER A 2 15.84 -6.80 -18.81
N ARG A 3 15.98 -7.98 -19.38
CA ARG A 3 16.07 -9.24 -18.63
C ARG A 3 17.36 -9.22 -17.84
N ALA A 4 17.28 -9.12 -16.52
CA ALA A 4 18.42 -9.42 -15.67
C ALA A 4 18.75 -10.91 -15.86
N THR A 5 19.82 -11.18 -16.57
CA THR A 5 20.42 -12.52 -16.67
C THR A 5 20.87 -12.93 -15.28
N PRO A 6 20.51 -14.12 -14.76
CA PRO A 6 21.02 -14.57 -13.48
C PRO A 6 22.54 -14.77 -13.64
N ALA A 7 23.32 -14.15 -12.77
CA ALA A 7 24.75 -14.34 -12.70
C ALA A 7 25.04 -15.81 -12.35
N ALA A 8 25.48 -16.56 -13.32
CA ALA A 8 26.04 -17.89 -13.18
C ALA A 8 27.50 -17.75 -12.67
N ASN A 9 27.66 -17.35 -11.42
CA ASN A 9 28.95 -17.45 -10.72
C ASN A 9 28.72 -18.27 -9.47
N GLY A 10 29.29 -19.49 -9.42
CA GLY A 10 29.22 -20.46 -8.32
C GLY A 10 29.93 -20.05 -7.02
N GLY A 11 29.83 -18.80 -6.62
CA GLY A 11 30.24 -18.32 -5.29
C GLY A 11 29.15 -18.59 -4.25
N PRO A 12 29.50 -18.60 -2.95
CA PRO A 12 28.53 -18.77 -1.87
C PRO A 12 27.43 -17.69 -1.99
N ARG A 13 26.17 -18.12 -1.93
CA ARG A 13 25.02 -17.22 -2.02
C ARG A 13 25.03 -16.26 -0.81
N PRO A 14 24.85 -14.94 -1.02
CA PRO A 14 24.87 -14.03 0.10
C PRO A 14 23.71 -14.33 1.07
N ASP A 15 24.02 -14.46 2.36
CA ASP A 15 23.03 -14.57 3.41
C ASP A 15 22.45 -13.19 3.70
N ILE A 16 21.14 -13.04 3.55
CA ILE A 16 20.42 -11.78 3.79
C ILE A 16 19.46 -11.98 4.96
N VAL A 17 19.54 -11.11 5.95
CA VAL A 17 18.57 -11.04 7.04
C VAL A 17 17.59 -9.91 6.75
N ILE A 18 16.28 -10.23 6.87
CA ILE A 18 15.20 -9.24 6.80
C ILE A 18 14.61 -9.08 8.20
N VAL A 19 14.57 -7.84 8.67
CA VAL A 19 13.99 -7.44 9.95
C VAL A 19 12.60 -6.90 9.74
N GLY A 20 11.59 -7.60 10.28
CA GLY A 20 10.16 -7.27 10.18
C GLY A 20 9.43 -8.03 9.06
N GLY A 21 8.49 -8.89 9.49
CA GLY A 21 7.68 -9.78 8.65
C GLY A 21 6.38 -9.15 8.12
N GLY A 22 6.31 -7.82 7.97
CA GLY A 22 5.20 -7.17 7.28
C GLY A 22 5.17 -7.50 5.79
N ILE A 23 4.13 -7.06 5.06
CA ILE A 23 3.97 -7.32 3.62
C ILE A 23 5.24 -6.93 2.84
N GLY A 24 5.85 -5.76 3.13
CA GLY A 24 7.09 -5.33 2.47
C GLY A 24 8.26 -6.29 2.71
N GLY A 25 8.42 -6.78 3.95
CA GLY A 25 9.46 -7.75 4.29
C GLY A 25 9.26 -9.10 3.61
N LEU A 26 8.03 -9.60 3.57
CA LEU A 26 7.68 -10.81 2.84
C LEU A 26 7.93 -10.68 1.34
N CYS A 27 7.51 -9.55 0.73
CA CYS A 27 7.78 -9.27 -0.68
C CYS A 27 9.28 -9.19 -0.99
N ALA A 28 10.07 -8.56 -0.12
CA ALA A 28 11.52 -8.50 -0.25
C ALA A 28 12.14 -9.90 -0.14
N ALA A 29 11.68 -10.70 0.83
CA ALA A 29 12.15 -12.09 1.01
C ALA A 29 11.92 -12.93 -0.24
N ILE A 30 10.71 -12.89 -0.80
CA ILE A 30 10.34 -13.62 -2.02
C ILE A 30 11.25 -13.20 -3.18
N ARG A 31 11.41 -11.89 -3.43
CA ARG A 31 12.23 -11.39 -4.54
C ARG A 31 13.70 -11.74 -4.39
N LEU A 32 14.27 -11.58 -3.20
CA LEU A 32 15.67 -11.91 -2.92
C LEU A 32 15.91 -13.41 -3.05
N ARG A 33 14.99 -14.22 -2.56
CA ARG A 33 15.08 -15.68 -2.69
C ARG A 33 14.96 -16.13 -4.16
N ALA A 34 14.04 -15.54 -4.91
CA ALA A 34 13.90 -15.80 -6.36
C ALA A 34 15.16 -15.36 -7.13
N ALA A 35 15.88 -14.33 -6.65
CA ALA A 35 17.18 -13.92 -7.20
C ALA A 35 18.35 -14.82 -6.76
N GLY A 36 18.10 -15.85 -5.94
CA GLY A 36 19.11 -16.85 -5.54
C GLY A 36 19.81 -16.57 -4.21
N CYS A 37 19.43 -15.53 -3.45
CA CYS A 37 19.99 -15.28 -2.13
C CYS A 37 19.49 -16.31 -1.10
N ALA A 38 20.28 -16.62 -0.08
CA ALA A 38 19.79 -17.24 1.14
C ALA A 38 19.12 -16.15 2.00
N VAL A 39 17.90 -16.39 2.50
CA VAL A 39 17.11 -15.36 3.19
C VAL A 39 16.56 -15.88 4.51
N THR A 40 16.81 -15.14 5.58
CA THR A 40 16.18 -15.30 6.89
C THR A 40 15.34 -14.07 7.20
N LEU A 41 14.06 -14.26 7.46
CA LEU A 41 13.12 -13.21 7.87
C LEU A 41 12.82 -13.37 9.37
N LEU A 42 13.04 -12.31 10.13
CA LEU A 42 12.84 -12.25 11.58
C LEU A 42 11.68 -11.30 11.88
N GLU A 43 10.66 -11.82 12.55
CA GLU A 43 9.47 -11.08 12.97
C GLU A 43 9.37 -11.08 14.52
N ALA A 44 9.16 -9.90 15.10
CA ALA A 44 9.06 -9.74 16.54
C ALA A 44 7.77 -10.30 17.13
N GLY A 45 6.68 -10.22 16.36
CA GLY A 45 5.36 -10.69 16.77
C GLY A 45 5.20 -12.22 16.63
N PRO A 46 4.06 -12.74 17.11
CA PRO A 46 3.77 -14.18 17.02
C PRO A 46 3.40 -14.61 15.59
N ARG A 47 3.12 -13.69 14.70
CA ARG A 47 2.76 -13.94 13.30
C ARG A 47 3.29 -12.82 12.39
N THR A 48 3.44 -13.12 11.10
CA THR A 48 3.78 -12.13 10.07
C THR A 48 2.58 -11.25 9.75
N GLY A 49 2.81 -10.20 8.92
CA GLY A 49 1.78 -9.30 8.43
C GLY A 49 2.02 -7.84 8.83
N GLY A 50 2.66 -7.61 9.99
CA GLY A 50 2.91 -6.25 10.47
C GLY A 50 1.61 -5.48 10.69
N ARG A 51 1.37 -4.41 9.92
CA ARG A 51 0.13 -3.63 9.96
C ARG A 51 -1.06 -4.28 9.25
N ALA A 52 -0.84 -5.23 8.36
CA ALA A 52 -1.89 -6.09 7.81
C ALA A 52 -1.95 -7.37 8.65
N ASN A 53 -2.66 -7.31 9.74
CA ASN A 53 -2.67 -8.37 10.75
C ASN A 53 -4.11 -8.84 11.06
N LEU A 54 -4.23 -9.71 12.00
CA LEU A 54 -5.46 -10.39 12.37
C LEU A 54 -5.64 -10.37 13.90
N ILE A 55 -6.84 -10.01 14.34
CA ILE A 55 -7.30 -10.21 15.71
C ILE A 55 -8.40 -11.28 15.69
N GLU A 56 -8.25 -12.29 16.57
CA GLU A 56 -9.27 -13.30 16.82
C GLU A 56 -9.69 -13.21 18.28
N HIS A 57 -10.98 -12.97 18.51
CA HIS A 57 -11.53 -12.81 19.86
C HIS A 57 -12.98 -13.27 19.88
N ASP A 58 -13.34 -14.10 20.85
CA ASP A 58 -14.70 -14.61 21.09
C ASP A 58 -15.41 -15.14 19.84
N GLY A 59 -14.67 -15.87 18.99
CA GLY A 59 -15.20 -16.44 17.75
C GLY A 59 -15.33 -15.43 16.58
N PHE A 60 -14.99 -14.16 16.80
CA PHE A 60 -14.87 -13.16 15.76
C PHE A 60 -13.43 -13.09 15.21
N ARG A 61 -13.36 -12.79 13.93
CA ARG A 61 -12.10 -12.58 13.21
C ARG A 61 -12.09 -11.19 12.57
N PHE A 62 -11.11 -10.37 12.91
CA PHE A 62 -10.99 -9.00 12.42
C PHE A 62 -9.66 -8.82 11.70
N ASP A 63 -9.72 -8.49 10.41
CA ASP A 63 -8.54 -7.98 9.72
C ASP A 63 -8.19 -6.61 10.28
N THR A 64 -6.93 -6.40 10.68
CA THR A 64 -6.44 -5.12 11.17
C THR A 64 -5.61 -4.42 10.10
N GLY A 65 -5.80 -3.11 9.96
CA GLY A 65 -5.07 -2.29 9.02
C GLY A 65 -5.76 -2.16 7.65
N PRO A 66 -5.17 -2.60 6.52
CA PRO A 66 -5.77 -2.41 5.22
C PRO A 66 -7.06 -3.22 5.07
N SER A 67 -8.07 -2.60 4.50
CA SER A 67 -9.38 -3.22 4.21
C SER A 67 -9.67 -3.30 2.71
N LEU A 68 -8.75 -2.76 1.90
CA LEU A 68 -8.86 -2.64 0.46
C LEU A 68 -7.62 -3.22 -0.22
N LEU A 69 -7.81 -3.97 -1.29
CA LEU A 69 -6.74 -4.39 -2.19
C LEU A 69 -6.92 -3.70 -3.53
N ASN A 70 -6.08 -2.69 -3.77
CA ASN A 70 -5.92 -2.07 -5.06
C ASN A 70 -4.76 -2.72 -5.82
N TYR A 71 -4.81 -2.68 -7.15
CA TYR A 71 -3.72 -3.11 -8.02
C TYR A 71 -3.27 -4.57 -7.80
N PRO A 72 -4.16 -5.59 -7.92
CA PRO A 72 -3.80 -7.00 -7.75
C PRO A 72 -2.59 -7.42 -8.59
N TRP A 73 -2.45 -6.84 -9.78
CA TRP A 73 -1.35 -7.10 -10.71
C TRP A 73 0.06 -6.81 -10.13
N VAL A 74 0.17 -5.95 -9.10
CA VAL A 74 1.45 -5.72 -8.40
C VAL A 74 1.88 -6.99 -7.64
N PHE A 75 0.91 -7.67 -7.02
CA PHE A 75 1.16 -8.95 -6.37
C PHE A 75 1.31 -10.08 -7.39
N GLU A 76 0.53 -10.09 -8.47
CA GLU A 76 0.72 -11.05 -9.56
C GLU A 76 2.14 -11.00 -10.12
N GLU A 77 2.69 -9.80 -10.37
CA GLU A 77 4.09 -9.63 -10.76
C GLU A 77 5.08 -10.21 -9.73
N LEU A 78 4.78 -10.11 -8.44
CA LEU A 78 5.60 -10.71 -7.39
C LEU A 78 5.59 -12.25 -7.48
N PHE A 79 4.41 -12.87 -7.56
CA PHE A 79 4.28 -14.31 -7.70
C PHE A 79 4.95 -14.80 -8.99
N GLN A 80 4.74 -14.11 -10.10
CA GLN A 80 5.38 -14.43 -11.39
C GLN A 80 6.91 -14.35 -11.31
N SER A 81 7.46 -13.39 -10.56
CA SER A 81 8.91 -13.27 -10.36
C SER A 81 9.52 -14.49 -9.65
N ALA A 82 8.70 -15.22 -8.91
CA ALA A 82 9.05 -16.47 -8.23
C ALA A 82 8.64 -17.73 -9.03
N GLY A 83 8.18 -17.59 -10.28
CA GLY A 83 7.73 -18.69 -11.11
C GLY A 83 6.41 -19.33 -10.64
N ARG A 84 5.55 -18.55 -9.98
CA ARG A 84 4.25 -18.99 -9.45
C ARG A 84 3.12 -18.10 -9.97
N ARG A 85 1.87 -18.58 -9.84
CA ARG A 85 0.66 -17.81 -10.14
C ARG A 85 -0.04 -17.45 -8.83
N MET A 86 -0.43 -16.20 -8.66
CA MET A 86 -1.13 -15.74 -7.46
C MET A 86 -2.45 -16.51 -7.25
N SER A 87 -3.15 -16.85 -8.33
CA SER A 87 -4.40 -17.61 -8.28
C SER A 87 -4.30 -19.02 -7.67
N ASP A 88 -3.09 -19.58 -7.59
CA ASP A 88 -2.85 -20.88 -6.93
C ASP A 88 -2.76 -20.74 -5.39
N TYR A 89 -2.68 -19.51 -4.90
CA TYR A 89 -2.48 -19.17 -3.48
C TYR A 89 -3.69 -18.49 -2.87
N LEU A 90 -4.38 -17.62 -3.61
CA LEU A 90 -5.55 -16.89 -3.12
C LEU A 90 -6.55 -16.60 -4.24
N THR A 91 -7.81 -16.42 -3.84
CA THR A 91 -8.90 -16.02 -4.73
C THR A 91 -9.29 -14.59 -4.40
N LEU A 92 -9.29 -13.71 -5.40
CA LEU A 92 -9.76 -12.33 -5.25
C LEU A 92 -11.23 -12.24 -5.64
N LEU A 93 -12.00 -11.56 -4.80
CA LEU A 93 -13.41 -11.23 -5.02
C LEU A 93 -13.52 -9.75 -5.39
N PRO A 94 -14.23 -9.39 -6.46
CA PRO A 94 -14.48 -7.98 -6.77
C PRO A 94 -15.43 -7.37 -5.73
N VAL A 95 -15.16 -6.14 -5.33
CA VAL A 95 -16.01 -5.34 -4.44
C VAL A 95 -16.66 -4.24 -5.26
N ASP A 96 -17.97 -4.37 -5.54
CA ASP A 96 -18.74 -3.40 -6.30
C ASP A 96 -20.17 -3.28 -5.73
N PRO A 97 -20.64 -2.10 -5.33
CA PRO A 97 -19.91 -0.84 -5.28
C PRO A 97 -18.73 -0.89 -4.30
N SER A 98 -17.66 -0.17 -4.63
CA SER A 98 -16.43 -0.16 -3.83
C SER A 98 -16.60 0.64 -2.55
N ILE A 99 -17.12 1.84 -2.63
CA ILE A 99 -17.39 2.74 -1.51
C ILE A 99 -18.79 3.33 -1.66
N ARG A 100 -19.51 3.46 -0.53
CA ARG A 100 -20.73 4.24 -0.41
C ARG A 100 -20.48 5.43 0.50
N PHE A 101 -20.78 6.62 0.02
CA PHE A 101 -20.76 7.86 0.80
C PHE A 101 -22.20 8.21 1.22
N LEU A 102 -22.33 8.66 2.46
CA LEU A 102 -23.61 9.09 3.04
C LEU A 102 -23.43 10.47 3.67
N TRP A 103 -24.40 11.34 3.45
CA TRP A 103 -24.51 12.66 4.08
C TRP A 103 -25.71 12.70 5.04
N PRO A 104 -25.71 13.59 6.05
CA PRO A 104 -26.76 13.67 7.07
C PRO A 104 -28.17 13.92 6.52
N ASP A 105 -28.30 14.61 5.38
CA ASP A 105 -29.57 14.88 4.70
C ASP A 105 -30.13 13.67 3.91
N GLY A 106 -29.45 12.52 3.99
CA GLY A 106 -29.85 11.28 3.30
C GLY A 106 -29.35 11.18 1.85
N ALA A 107 -28.59 12.15 1.35
CA ALA A 107 -27.95 12.00 0.06
C ALA A 107 -26.89 10.88 0.11
N GLU A 108 -26.75 10.17 -0.99
CA GLU A 108 -25.79 9.07 -1.11
C GLU A 108 -25.14 9.03 -2.48
N LEU A 109 -23.87 8.60 -2.50
CA LEU A 109 -23.10 8.34 -3.72
C LEU A 109 -22.40 6.99 -3.58
N SER A 110 -22.56 6.12 -4.58
CA SER A 110 -21.85 4.84 -4.64
C SER A 110 -20.81 4.86 -5.76
N LEU A 111 -19.56 4.57 -5.43
CA LEU A 111 -18.51 4.43 -6.44
C LEU A 111 -18.49 2.99 -6.97
N SER A 112 -18.29 2.89 -8.28
CA SER A 112 -18.23 1.61 -9.00
C SER A 112 -17.15 1.66 -10.07
N ALA A 113 -16.44 0.57 -10.27
CA ALA A 113 -15.54 0.40 -11.41
C ALA A 113 -16.30 0.16 -12.73
N GLN A 114 -17.62 -0.03 -12.67
CA GLN A 114 -18.47 -0.13 -13.85
C GLN A 114 -18.84 1.28 -14.34
N LEU A 115 -18.16 1.74 -15.37
CA LEU A 115 -18.30 3.11 -15.87
C LEU A 115 -19.76 3.57 -16.12
N PRO A 116 -20.67 2.76 -16.68
CA PRO A 116 -22.07 3.18 -16.85
C PRO A 116 -22.78 3.47 -15.51
N ARG A 117 -22.52 2.65 -14.49
CA ARG A 117 -23.07 2.85 -13.13
C ARG A 117 -22.50 4.09 -12.49
N LEU A 118 -21.18 4.25 -12.51
CA LEU A 118 -20.50 5.41 -11.95
C LEU A 118 -20.99 6.71 -12.61
N ARG A 119 -21.17 6.68 -13.93
CA ARG A 119 -21.68 7.83 -14.68
C ARG A 119 -23.09 8.20 -14.23
N ALA A 120 -23.98 7.24 -14.13
CA ALA A 120 -25.36 7.47 -13.65
C ALA A 120 -25.36 8.04 -12.21
N GLU A 121 -24.49 7.54 -11.33
CA GLU A 121 -24.37 8.04 -9.95
C GLU A 121 -23.92 9.51 -9.89
N VAL A 122 -22.89 9.91 -10.64
CA VAL A 122 -22.44 11.32 -10.64
C VAL A 122 -23.43 12.26 -11.31
N GLU A 123 -24.15 11.82 -12.36
CA GLU A 123 -25.17 12.59 -13.06
C GLU A 123 -26.43 12.85 -12.19
N ARG A 124 -26.67 12.07 -11.13
CA ARG A 124 -27.71 12.38 -10.14
C ARG A 124 -27.45 13.66 -9.36
N PHE A 125 -26.19 14.02 -9.16
CA PHE A 125 -25.79 15.24 -8.46
C PHE A 125 -25.68 16.46 -9.41
N ASP A 126 -25.22 16.23 -10.62
CA ASP A 126 -25.06 17.26 -11.64
C ASP A 126 -25.11 16.60 -13.02
N PRO A 127 -26.11 16.93 -13.86
CA PRO A 127 -26.25 16.34 -15.19
C PRO A 127 -25.00 16.49 -16.09
N GLU A 128 -24.18 17.53 -15.86
CA GLU A 128 -22.94 17.74 -16.61
C GLU A 128 -21.76 16.92 -16.02
N ALA A 129 -21.91 16.32 -14.84
CA ALA A 129 -20.84 15.59 -14.15
C ALA A 129 -20.36 14.36 -14.94
N GLY A 130 -21.24 13.75 -15.77
CA GLY A 130 -20.84 12.64 -16.64
C GLY A 130 -19.72 13.02 -17.60
N ALA A 131 -19.82 14.18 -18.24
CA ALA A 131 -18.75 14.71 -19.09
C ALA A 131 -17.50 15.09 -18.27
N GLY A 132 -17.70 15.64 -17.07
CA GLY A 132 -16.64 15.92 -16.12
C GLY A 132 -15.87 14.65 -15.71
N LEU A 133 -16.58 13.57 -15.42
CA LEU A 133 -16.02 12.26 -15.08
C LEU A 133 -15.11 11.72 -16.20
N MET A 134 -15.55 11.80 -17.45
CA MET A 134 -14.73 11.33 -18.59
C MET A 134 -13.43 12.12 -18.73
N ARG A 135 -13.50 13.46 -18.58
CA ARG A 135 -12.30 14.31 -18.57
C ARG A 135 -11.39 14.03 -17.38
N PHE A 136 -11.97 13.80 -16.21
CA PHE A 136 -11.22 13.41 -15.01
C PHE A 136 -10.48 12.09 -15.20
N LEU A 137 -11.15 11.05 -15.68
CA LEU A 137 -10.54 9.74 -15.89
C LEU A 137 -9.40 9.81 -16.91
N ALA A 138 -9.56 10.55 -18.01
CA ALA A 138 -8.51 10.71 -19.01
C ALA A 138 -7.29 11.51 -18.49
N ASP A 139 -7.52 12.52 -17.66
CA ASP A 139 -6.43 13.31 -17.05
C ASP A 139 -5.70 12.51 -15.95
N ALA A 140 -6.45 11.81 -15.12
CA ALA A 140 -5.91 11.01 -14.05
C ALA A 140 -5.18 9.76 -14.58
N GLU A 141 -5.63 9.14 -15.68
CA GLU A 141 -4.90 8.08 -16.39
C GLU A 141 -3.52 8.55 -16.84
N PHE A 142 -3.45 9.71 -17.48
CA PHE A 142 -2.17 10.28 -17.90
C PHE A 142 -1.22 10.48 -16.69
N LYS A 143 -1.73 11.03 -15.57
CA LYS A 143 -0.96 11.20 -14.34
C LYS A 143 -0.51 9.87 -13.75
N PHE A 144 -1.42 8.91 -13.67
CA PHE A 144 -1.14 7.57 -13.16
C PHE A 144 -0.04 6.88 -13.98
N SER A 145 -0.14 6.92 -15.30
CA SER A 145 0.80 6.27 -16.20
C SER A 145 2.25 6.74 -16.01
N PHE A 146 2.50 8.03 -15.91
CA PHE A 146 3.86 8.50 -15.68
C PHE A 146 4.30 8.37 -14.22
N ALA A 147 3.38 8.65 -13.26
CA ALA A 147 3.69 8.53 -11.84
C ALA A 147 4.08 7.09 -11.50
N PHE A 148 3.31 6.13 -11.96
CA PHE A 148 3.60 4.73 -11.70
C PHE A 148 4.93 4.28 -12.31
N ARG A 149 5.19 4.60 -13.58
CA ARG A 149 6.42 4.21 -14.28
C ARG A 149 7.67 4.89 -13.75
N LYS A 150 7.60 6.19 -13.46
CA LYS A 150 8.78 7.02 -13.18
C LYS A 150 9.00 7.31 -11.71
N LEU A 151 7.94 7.31 -10.90
CA LEU A 151 8.00 7.71 -9.51
C LEU A 151 7.84 6.51 -8.57
N VAL A 152 6.81 5.71 -8.74
CA VAL A 152 6.53 4.55 -7.87
C VAL A 152 7.55 3.42 -8.08
N ARG A 153 7.91 3.14 -9.33
CA ARG A 153 8.87 2.07 -9.68
C ARG A 153 10.34 2.50 -9.63
N SER A 154 10.63 3.74 -9.28
CA SER A 154 12.00 4.24 -9.19
C SER A 154 12.41 4.49 -7.74
N ASN A 155 13.67 4.19 -7.42
CA ASN A 155 14.25 4.55 -6.14
C ASN A 155 14.75 5.99 -6.21
N VAL A 156 13.87 6.94 -5.86
CA VAL A 156 14.22 8.37 -5.90
C VAL A 156 14.46 8.88 -4.49
N SER A 157 15.71 8.92 -4.10
CA SER A 157 16.15 9.38 -2.78
C SER A 157 16.28 10.90 -2.66
N HIS A 158 16.15 11.66 -3.76
CA HIS A 158 16.38 13.10 -3.77
C HIS A 158 15.32 13.85 -4.59
N PRO A 159 14.70 14.93 -4.04
CA PRO A 159 13.63 15.68 -4.71
C PRO A 159 13.99 16.20 -6.10
N LEU A 160 15.22 16.66 -6.31
CA LEU A 160 15.65 17.17 -7.62
C LEU A 160 15.75 16.08 -8.68
N ARG A 161 16.14 14.85 -8.29
CA ARG A 161 16.13 13.70 -9.22
C ARG A 161 14.70 13.31 -9.58
N TRP A 162 13.78 13.44 -8.63
CA TRP A 162 12.37 13.19 -8.83
C TRP A 162 11.75 14.17 -9.85
N LEU A 163 12.04 15.48 -9.70
CA LEU A 163 11.63 16.50 -10.66
C LEU A 163 12.28 16.28 -12.04
N GLY A 164 13.56 15.95 -12.07
CA GLY A 164 14.30 15.67 -13.31
C GLY A 164 13.87 14.39 -14.06
N ALA A 165 13.13 13.48 -13.41
CA ALA A 165 12.58 12.31 -14.06
C ALA A 165 11.35 12.62 -14.93
N LEU A 166 10.69 13.76 -14.70
CA LEU A 166 9.50 14.20 -15.41
C LEU A 166 9.85 15.11 -16.60
N SER A 167 9.21 14.88 -17.74
CA SER A 167 9.22 15.85 -18.84
C SER A 167 8.46 17.13 -18.46
N ALA A 168 8.70 18.23 -19.17
CA ALA A 168 7.97 19.49 -18.93
C ALA A 168 6.45 19.30 -19.00
N ARG A 169 5.95 18.50 -19.95
CA ARG A 169 4.54 18.17 -20.09
C ARG A 169 3.99 17.40 -18.88
N GLU A 170 4.72 16.40 -18.41
CA GLU A 170 4.35 15.61 -17.22
C GLU A 170 4.37 16.48 -15.96
N LEU A 171 5.38 17.33 -15.83
CA LEU A 171 5.47 18.28 -14.72
C LEU A 171 4.27 19.24 -14.72
N VAL A 172 3.96 19.88 -15.87
CA VAL A 172 2.80 20.76 -16.00
C VAL A 172 1.50 20.01 -15.69
N ARG A 173 1.30 18.82 -16.20
CA ARG A 173 0.07 18.04 -15.99
C ARG A 173 0.00 17.34 -14.64
N SER A 174 1.10 17.25 -13.88
CA SER A 174 1.11 16.63 -12.54
C SER A 174 0.24 17.38 -11.53
N ALA A 175 -0.04 18.65 -11.75
CA ALA A 175 -0.80 19.52 -10.85
C ALA A 175 -0.24 19.54 -9.40
N VAL A 176 1.08 19.41 -9.23
CA VAL A 176 1.70 19.40 -7.89
C VAL A 176 1.62 20.77 -7.18
N TRP A 177 1.40 21.85 -7.92
CA TRP A 177 1.21 23.22 -7.40
C TRP A 177 -0.24 23.55 -7.08
N ARG A 178 -1.19 22.66 -7.36
CA ARG A 178 -2.60 22.84 -7.06
C ARG A 178 -3.02 21.81 -6.03
N SER A 179 -3.93 22.18 -5.12
CA SER A 179 -4.48 21.20 -4.18
C SER A 179 -5.36 20.16 -4.89
N LEU A 180 -5.54 19.00 -4.26
CA LEU A 180 -6.42 17.95 -4.78
C LEU A 180 -7.86 18.47 -4.97
N ASN A 181 -8.40 19.22 -3.99
CA ASN A 181 -9.72 19.83 -4.13
C ASN A 181 -9.79 20.82 -5.31
N GLY A 182 -8.76 21.65 -5.49
CA GLY A 182 -8.67 22.57 -6.62
C GLY A 182 -8.54 21.87 -7.97
N GLU A 183 -7.88 20.71 -8.00
CA GLU A 183 -7.78 19.88 -9.20
C GLU A 183 -9.11 19.22 -9.54
N LEU A 184 -9.80 18.64 -8.54
CA LEU A 184 -11.13 18.06 -8.69
C LEU A 184 -12.17 19.09 -9.17
N GLY A 185 -12.05 20.35 -8.72
CA GLY A 185 -12.90 21.47 -9.14
C GLY A 185 -12.85 21.81 -10.63
N ARG A 186 -11.82 21.34 -11.37
CA ARG A 186 -11.75 21.48 -12.84
C ARG A 186 -12.72 20.54 -13.57
N PHE A 187 -13.14 19.47 -12.91
CA PHE A 187 -13.94 18.41 -13.48
C PHE A 187 -15.36 18.36 -12.92
N PHE A 188 -15.51 18.68 -11.63
CA PHE A 188 -16.76 18.54 -10.90
C PHE A 188 -17.15 19.87 -10.24
N ARG A 189 -18.31 20.42 -10.61
CA ARG A 189 -18.87 21.65 -10.02
C ARG A 189 -19.51 21.36 -8.67
N HIS A 190 -20.22 20.22 -8.55
CA HIS A 190 -20.93 19.85 -7.33
C HIS A 190 -19.97 19.56 -6.18
N ALA A 191 -20.20 20.16 -5.00
CA ALA A 191 -19.32 20.06 -3.85
C ALA A 191 -19.17 18.61 -3.38
N ARG A 192 -20.26 17.88 -3.23
CA ARG A 192 -20.26 16.49 -2.75
C ARG A 192 -19.45 15.52 -3.63
N LEU A 193 -19.41 15.75 -4.94
CA LEU A 193 -18.54 14.95 -5.82
C LEU A 193 -17.06 15.23 -5.52
N ARG A 194 -16.70 16.48 -5.21
CA ARG A 194 -15.33 16.83 -4.79
C ARG A 194 -15.00 16.31 -3.41
N GLU A 195 -15.94 16.32 -2.47
CA GLU A 195 -15.79 15.76 -1.12
C GLU A 195 -15.54 14.25 -1.19
N ALA A 196 -16.41 13.52 -1.88
CA ALA A 196 -16.27 12.08 -2.04
C ALA A 196 -14.94 11.68 -2.68
N LEU A 197 -14.56 12.29 -3.82
CA LEU A 197 -13.30 12.01 -4.49
C LEU A 197 -12.08 12.60 -3.77
N GLY A 198 -12.27 13.70 -3.01
CA GLY A 198 -11.24 14.33 -2.20
C GLY A 198 -10.95 13.55 -0.90
N SER A 199 -11.91 12.78 -0.39
CA SER A 199 -11.74 11.97 0.82
C SER A 199 -10.62 10.93 0.71
N TYR A 200 -10.23 10.57 -0.50
CA TYR A 200 -9.05 9.71 -0.72
C TYR A 200 -7.75 10.31 -0.14
N ALA A 201 -7.72 11.61 0.14
CA ALA A 201 -6.61 12.24 0.86
C ALA A 201 -6.35 11.61 2.23
N MET A 202 -7.37 11.05 2.90
CA MET A 202 -7.23 10.39 4.20
C MET A 202 -6.29 9.19 4.16
N TYR A 203 -6.22 8.46 3.04
CA TYR A 203 -5.31 7.31 2.90
C TYR A 203 -3.83 7.71 2.97
N LEU A 204 -3.52 8.98 2.73
CA LEU A 204 -2.19 9.55 2.87
C LEU A 204 -2.03 10.34 4.19
N GLY A 205 -3.07 10.36 5.03
CA GLY A 205 -3.08 11.15 6.25
C GLY A 205 -3.03 12.66 5.99
N GLY A 206 -3.65 13.12 4.90
CA GLY A 206 -3.66 14.51 4.48
C GLY A 206 -5.07 15.05 4.22
N SER A 207 -5.14 16.34 3.91
CA SER A 207 -6.36 17.03 3.55
C SER A 207 -6.43 17.27 2.03
N PRO A 208 -7.61 17.20 1.38
CA PRO A 208 -7.74 17.53 -0.03
C PRO A 208 -7.35 18.99 -0.37
N TRP A 209 -7.30 19.87 0.61
CA TRP A 209 -6.85 21.26 0.44
C TRP A 209 -5.34 21.43 0.50
N THR A 210 -4.61 20.49 1.08
CA THR A 210 -3.15 20.55 1.25
C THR A 210 -2.38 19.58 0.37
N LEU A 211 -2.99 18.43 0.06
CA LEU A 211 -2.35 17.46 -0.83
C LEU A 211 -2.33 17.94 -2.28
N PRO A 212 -1.23 17.69 -3.01
CA PRO A 212 -1.12 18.01 -4.43
C PRO A 212 -2.16 17.32 -5.30
N GLY A 213 -2.59 18.00 -6.37
CA GLY A 213 -3.54 17.49 -7.34
C GLY A 213 -3.10 16.22 -8.08
N LEU A 214 -1.80 15.90 -8.05
CA LEU A 214 -1.28 14.61 -8.52
C LEU A 214 -1.99 13.43 -7.87
N PHE A 215 -2.39 13.56 -6.60
CA PHE A 215 -3.07 12.49 -5.87
C PHE A 215 -4.50 12.19 -6.34
N SER A 216 -5.00 12.89 -7.36
CA SER A 216 -6.18 12.47 -8.13
C SER A 216 -6.02 11.08 -8.76
N ILE A 217 -4.80 10.56 -8.83
CA ILE A 217 -4.51 9.17 -9.22
C ILE A 217 -5.06 8.12 -8.23
N LEU A 218 -5.34 8.48 -6.97
CA LEU A 218 -5.86 7.54 -5.97
C LEU A 218 -7.30 7.12 -6.31
N PRO A 219 -8.29 8.04 -6.39
CA PRO A 219 -9.62 7.65 -6.84
C PRO A 219 -9.61 7.04 -8.25
N TYR A 220 -8.77 7.55 -9.17
CA TYR A 220 -8.63 6.94 -10.48
C TYR A 220 -8.25 5.48 -10.41
N GLY A 221 -7.27 5.13 -9.57
CA GLY A 221 -6.79 3.75 -9.46
C GLY A 221 -7.89 2.77 -9.05
N GLU A 222 -8.78 3.18 -8.16
CA GLU A 222 -9.94 2.37 -7.77
C GLU A 222 -10.99 2.28 -8.86
N LEU A 223 -11.33 3.42 -9.47
CA LEU A 223 -12.34 3.48 -10.52
C LEU A 223 -11.93 2.73 -11.80
N ALA A 224 -10.62 2.72 -12.12
CA ALA A 224 -10.10 2.09 -13.33
C ALA A 224 -9.79 0.59 -13.17
N TYR A 225 -9.31 0.18 -11.99
CA TYR A 225 -8.83 -1.19 -11.75
C TYR A 225 -9.71 -1.98 -10.79
N GLY A 226 -10.72 -1.35 -10.21
CA GLY A 226 -11.61 -1.94 -9.22
C GLY A 226 -10.96 -2.11 -7.86
N LEU A 227 -11.81 -2.52 -6.93
CA LEU A 227 -11.46 -2.87 -5.58
C LEU A 227 -11.63 -4.36 -5.37
N TRP A 228 -10.70 -4.98 -4.68
CA TRP A 228 -10.67 -6.42 -4.51
C TRP A 228 -10.53 -6.79 -3.03
N LEU A 229 -11.11 -7.94 -2.68
CA LEU A 229 -10.99 -8.54 -1.37
C LEU A 229 -10.54 -9.99 -1.52
N PRO A 230 -9.44 -10.40 -0.90
CA PRO A 230 -9.08 -11.81 -0.80
C PRO A 230 -10.19 -12.60 -0.10
N ARG A 231 -10.56 -13.76 -0.65
CA ARG A 231 -11.47 -14.69 0.04
C ARG A 231 -10.87 -15.09 1.38
N GLY A 232 -11.62 -14.91 2.47
CA GLY A 232 -11.13 -15.11 3.83
C GLY A 232 -10.54 -13.86 4.50
N GLY A 233 -10.63 -12.69 3.86
CA GLY A 233 -10.19 -11.40 4.40
C GLY A 233 -8.81 -10.97 3.90
N MET A 234 -8.40 -9.77 4.32
CA MET A 234 -7.12 -9.20 3.89
C MET A 234 -5.90 -9.98 4.40
N TYR A 235 -6.02 -10.60 5.57
CA TYR A 235 -4.92 -11.41 6.11
C TYR A 235 -4.60 -12.64 5.25
N ALA A 236 -5.54 -13.15 4.47
CA ALA A 236 -5.29 -14.24 3.52
C ALA A 236 -4.20 -13.90 2.48
N LEU A 237 -4.03 -12.61 2.14
CA LEU A 237 -2.90 -12.18 1.32
C LEU A 237 -1.55 -12.37 2.03
N VAL A 238 -1.49 -12.08 3.34
CA VAL A 238 -0.28 -12.28 4.15
C VAL A 238 0.06 -13.77 4.23
N GLU A 239 -0.95 -14.61 4.49
CA GLU A 239 -0.80 -16.08 4.54
C GLU A 239 -0.28 -16.63 3.19
N ALA A 240 -0.81 -16.11 2.07
CA ALA A 240 -0.35 -16.50 0.74
C ALA A 240 1.11 -16.09 0.47
N LEU A 241 1.51 -14.88 0.89
CA LEU A 241 2.89 -14.41 0.77
C LEU A 241 3.84 -15.19 1.66
N GLU A 242 3.47 -15.47 2.91
CA GLU A 242 4.30 -16.28 3.81
C GLU A 242 4.45 -17.71 3.30
N ARG A 243 3.35 -18.34 2.82
CA ARG A 243 3.40 -19.66 2.21
C ARG A 243 4.36 -19.68 1.03
N LEU A 244 4.27 -18.72 0.11
CA LEU A 244 5.19 -18.63 -1.02
C LEU A 244 6.65 -18.45 -0.56
N ALA A 245 6.90 -17.58 0.42
CA ALA A 245 8.25 -17.36 0.95
C ALA A 245 8.85 -18.66 1.50
N ARG A 246 8.08 -19.41 2.31
CA ARG A 246 8.51 -20.70 2.88
C ARG A 246 8.73 -21.77 1.80
N GLU A 247 7.86 -21.89 0.82
CA GLU A 247 8.01 -22.81 -0.32
C GLU A 247 9.27 -22.52 -1.15
N LEU A 248 9.68 -21.28 -1.26
CA LEU A 248 10.93 -20.90 -1.91
C LEU A 248 12.16 -21.18 -1.04
N GLY A 249 12.00 -21.57 0.23
CA GLY A 249 13.08 -21.83 1.17
C GLY A 249 13.56 -20.59 1.92
N VAL A 250 12.71 -19.61 2.17
CA VAL A 250 12.97 -18.55 3.14
C VAL A 250 12.80 -19.11 4.54
N THR A 251 13.78 -18.90 5.43
CA THR A 251 13.62 -19.18 6.84
C THR A 251 12.83 -18.05 7.48
N VAL A 252 11.59 -18.32 7.92
CA VAL A 252 10.72 -17.34 8.60
C VAL A 252 10.63 -17.70 10.08
N SER A 253 11.12 -16.80 10.94
CA SER A 253 11.11 -16.93 12.40
C SER A 253 10.24 -15.84 13.01
N THR A 254 9.17 -16.23 13.70
CA THR A 254 8.31 -15.34 14.49
C THR A 254 8.71 -15.37 15.96
N GLY A 255 8.30 -14.37 16.77
CA GLY A 255 8.77 -14.21 18.13
C GLY A 255 10.28 -13.89 18.24
N ALA A 256 10.90 -13.56 17.12
CA ALA A 256 12.33 -13.30 17.00
C ALA A 256 12.61 -11.79 16.88
N ARG A 257 12.43 -11.06 18.00
CA ARG A 257 12.67 -9.60 18.03
C ARG A 257 14.15 -9.29 17.86
N VAL A 258 14.46 -8.52 16.84
CA VAL A 258 15.80 -7.96 16.63
C VAL A 258 15.97 -6.77 17.57
N ARG A 259 17.02 -6.79 18.38
CA ARG A 259 17.40 -5.70 19.27
C ARG A 259 18.29 -4.68 18.57
N ARG A 260 19.22 -5.15 17.72
CA ARG A 260 20.23 -4.29 17.09
C ARG A 260 20.71 -4.84 15.75
N ILE A 261 21.02 -3.97 14.81
CA ILE A 261 21.78 -4.29 13.59
C ILE A 261 23.26 -4.01 13.88
N ARG A 262 24.09 -5.03 13.86
CA ARG A 262 25.54 -4.88 14.06
C ARG A 262 26.18 -4.28 12.82
N VAL A 263 26.94 -3.22 13.02
CA VAL A 263 27.68 -2.52 11.96
C VAL A 263 29.15 -2.48 12.32
N GLU A 264 30.00 -3.05 11.48
CA GLU A 264 31.45 -3.07 11.63
C GLU A 264 32.10 -2.53 10.34
N GLY A 265 33.07 -1.61 10.47
CA GLY A 265 33.70 -0.99 9.31
C GLY A 265 32.71 -0.31 8.35
N GLY A 266 31.56 0.20 8.84
CA GLY A 266 30.53 0.84 8.02
C GLY A 266 29.62 -0.13 7.25
N ARG A 267 29.70 -1.42 7.50
CA ARG A 267 28.90 -2.48 6.87
C ARG A 267 28.10 -3.24 7.90
N ALA A 268 26.83 -3.56 7.59
CA ALA A 268 26.04 -4.47 8.43
C ALA A 268 26.63 -5.88 8.33
N THR A 269 26.88 -6.51 9.49
CA THR A 269 27.46 -7.86 9.59
C THR A 269 26.45 -8.88 10.12
N GLY A 270 25.28 -8.44 10.58
CA GLY A 270 24.21 -9.29 11.10
C GLY A 270 23.34 -8.55 12.08
N VAL A 271 22.51 -9.29 12.81
CA VAL A 271 21.59 -8.77 13.81
C VAL A 271 21.70 -9.49 15.14
N GLU A 272 21.47 -8.78 16.23
CA GLU A 272 21.38 -9.30 17.59
C GLU A 272 19.92 -9.43 18.00
N LEU A 273 19.56 -10.56 18.60
CA LEU A 273 18.21 -10.83 19.07
C LEU A 273 18.03 -10.37 20.53
N GLU A 274 16.80 -9.96 20.90
CA GLU A 274 16.47 -9.52 22.26
C GLU A 274 16.69 -10.63 23.29
N GLY A 275 16.36 -11.89 22.97
CA GLY A 275 16.58 -13.07 23.82
C GLY A 275 18.02 -13.57 23.84
N GLY A 276 18.96 -12.83 23.24
CA GLY A 276 20.35 -13.27 23.05
C GLY A 276 20.53 -14.02 21.72
N GLY A 277 21.78 -14.11 21.28
CA GLY A 277 22.13 -14.71 19.98
C GLY A 277 22.38 -13.67 18.89
N PHE A 278 23.14 -14.12 17.89
CA PHE A 278 23.55 -13.33 16.76
C PHE A 278 23.28 -14.11 15.46
N VAL A 279 22.63 -13.45 14.51
CA VAL A 279 22.41 -13.98 13.16
C VAL A 279 23.30 -13.22 12.21
N ALA A 280 24.34 -13.88 11.71
CA ALA A 280 25.28 -13.29 10.74
C ALA A 280 24.58 -13.07 9.39
N ALA A 281 24.95 -12.00 8.70
CA ALA A 281 24.42 -11.68 7.38
C ALA A 281 25.42 -10.87 6.55
N ALA A 282 25.47 -11.14 5.26
CA ALA A 282 26.20 -10.31 4.29
C ALA A 282 25.50 -8.96 4.03
N ALA A 283 24.20 -8.90 4.23
CA ALA A 283 23.39 -7.69 4.18
C ALA A 283 22.14 -7.81 5.08
N VAL A 284 21.66 -6.67 5.57
CA VAL A 284 20.44 -6.58 6.38
C VAL A 284 19.46 -5.65 5.67
N VAL A 285 18.22 -6.12 5.50
CA VAL A 285 17.08 -5.33 5.00
C VAL A 285 16.15 -5.05 6.18
N SER A 286 15.95 -3.78 6.51
CA SER A 286 14.96 -3.41 7.52
C SER A 286 13.63 -3.04 6.86
N ASN A 287 12.57 -3.74 7.25
CA ASN A 287 11.18 -3.41 6.93
C ASN A 287 10.47 -2.74 8.13
N VAL A 288 11.22 -2.35 9.13
CA VAL A 288 10.79 -1.50 10.24
C VAL A 288 10.81 -0.05 9.75
N ASP A 289 10.00 0.82 10.34
CA ASP A 289 9.99 2.24 9.97
C ASP A 289 11.38 2.89 10.12
N VAL A 290 11.61 3.94 9.34
CA VAL A 290 12.92 4.59 9.28
C VAL A 290 13.36 5.17 10.62
N PRO A 291 12.52 5.90 11.38
CA PRO A 291 12.90 6.38 12.70
C PRO A 291 13.37 5.26 13.63
N THR A 292 12.58 4.22 13.83
CA THR A 292 12.92 3.07 14.67
C THR A 292 14.17 2.35 14.17
N THR A 293 14.28 2.11 12.87
CA THR A 293 15.48 1.50 12.29
C THR A 293 16.72 2.34 12.62
N TRP A 294 16.62 3.66 12.50
CA TRP A 294 17.73 4.58 12.66
C TRP A 294 18.14 4.73 14.14
N THR A 295 17.15 5.00 15.02
CA THR A 295 17.43 5.33 16.42
C THR A 295 17.61 4.11 17.31
N GLU A 296 16.81 3.06 17.08
CA GLU A 296 16.81 1.88 17.95
C GLU A 296 17.71 0.77 17.40
N LEU A 297 17.50 0.37 16.13
CA LEU A 297 18.23 -0.78 15.58
C LEU A 297 19.67 -0.44 15.17
N LEU A 298 19.94 0.79 14.72
CA LEU A 298 21.28 1.26 14.36
C LEU A 298 21.94 2.12 15.46
N GLU A 299 21.22 2.41 16.55
CA GLU A 299 21.67 3.24 17.69
C GLU A 299 22.27 4.59 17.21
N ARG A 300 21.69 5.18 16.16
CA ARG A 300 22.11 6.47 15.63
C ARG A 300 21.38 7.62 16.32
N PRO A 301 21.99 8.79 16.45
CA PRO A 301 21.30 9.96 16.97
C PRO A 301 19.99 10.22 16.22
N SER A 302 18.98 10.74 16.92
CA SER A 302 17.70 11.10 16.31
C SER A 302 17.92 12.01 15.09
N LEU A 303 17.04 11.91 14.10
CA LEU A 303 17.08 12.78 12.93
C LEU A 303 17.02 14.25 13.39
N ARG A 304 17.89 15.10 12.85
CA ARG A 304 18.06 16.50 13.28
C ARG A 304 16.78 17.35 13.17
N ARG A 305 15.78 16.90 12.42
CA ARG A 305 14.46 17.53 12.31
C ARG A 305 13.39 16.52 12.68
N PRO A 306 12.44 16.86 13.57
CA PRO A 306 11.26 16.06 13.81
C PRO A 306 10.54 15.83 12.49
N LEU A 307 10.20 14.58 12.20
CA LEU A 307 9.34 14.28 11.07
C LEU A 307 7.91 14.72 11.39
N ALA A 308 7.28 15.46 10.49
CA ALA A 308 5.85 15.71 10.59
C ALA A 308 5.13 14.36 10.40
N MET A 309 4.46 13.90 11.44
CA MET A 309 3.69 12.67 11.41
C MET A 309 2.30 12.94 10.83
N THR A 310 1.77 11.97 10.11
CA THR A 310 0.36 11.99 9.68
C THR A 310 -0.56 11.80 10.88
N PRO A 311 -1.82 12.27 10.82
CA PRO A 311 -2.80 11.99 11.86
C PRO A 311 -2.94 10.48 12.12
N GLY A 312 -3.11 10.12 13.37
CA GLY A 312 -3.44 8.75 13.77
C GLY A 312 -4.89 8.41 13.42
N VAL A 313 -5.18 7.13 13.32
CA VAL A 313 -6.54 6.60 13.12
C VAL A 313 -6.91 5.78 14.35
N LEU A 314 -8.10 6.04 14.90
CA LEU A 314 -8.71 5.20 15.93
C LEU A 314 -9.69 4.23 15.26
N THR A 315 -9.41 2.94 15.41
CA THR A 315 -10.24 1.89 14.80
C THR A 315 -10.95 1.10 15.89
N PHE A 316 -12.26 0.94 15.75
CA PHE A 316 -13.09 0.10 16.60
C PHE A 316 -13.46 -1.18 15.83
N TYR A 317 -13.26 -2.33 16.45
CA TYR A 317 -13.64 -3.64 15.92
C TYR A 317 -14.87 -4.13 16.65
N TRP A 318 -16.03 -4.13 15.99
CA TRP A 318 -17.30 -4.51 16.59
C TRP A 318 -17.73 -5.90 16.13
N GLY A 319 -17.76 -6.83 17.07
CA GLY A 319 -18.41 -8.12 16.87
C GLY A 319 -19.90 -8.00 17.16
N ILE A 320 -20.75 -8.06 16.14
CA ILE A 320 -22.20 -7.94 16.28
C ILE A 320 -22.89 -9.22 15.84
N ARG A 321 -24.03 -9.53 16.45
CA ARG A 321 -24.89 -10.63 16.01
C ARG A 321 -25.79 -10.15 14.86
N GLY A 322 -25.81 -10.89 13.76
CA GLY A 322 -26.60 -10.54 12.57
C GLY A 322 -25.88 -9.60 11.61
N ARG A 323 -26.64 -8.95 10.73
CA ARG A 323 -26.16 -7.98 9.75
C ARG A 323 -26.73 -6.60 10.05
N VAL A 324 -25.91 -5.56 9.85
CA VAL A 324 -26.38 -4.19 9.80
C VAL A 324 -26.82 -3.90 8.38
N GLU A 325 -28.12 -3.72 8.20
CA GLU A 325 -28.68 -3.36 6.90
C GLU A 325 -28.20 -1.99 6.47
N GLY A 326 -28.06 -1.79 5.16
CA GLY A 326 -27.63 -0.51 4.60
C GLY A 326 -26.11 -0.27 4.56
N LEU A 327 -25.30 -0.99 5.34
CA LEU A 327 -23.84 -0.91 5.21
C LEU A 327 -23.34 -1.71 4.00
N ARG A 328 -22.35 -1.16 3.33
CA ARG A 328 -21.56 -1.81 2.27
C ARG A 328 -20.18 -2.18 2.81
N HIS A 329 -19.36 -2.82 1.97
CA HIS A 329 -17.99 -3.17 2.34
C HIS A 329 -17.25 -1.94 2.88
N HIS A 330 -17.38 -0.82 2.18
CA HIS A 330 -16.97 0.51 2.67
C HIS A 330 -18.17 1.44 2.66
N THR A 331 -18.44 2.03 3.81
CA THR A 331 -19.43 3.12 3.96
C THR A 331 -18.76 4.27 4.70
N ILE A 332 -18.72 5.42 4.07
CA ILE A 332 -18.12 6.63 4.62
C ILE A 332 -19.23 7.63 4.91
N PHE A 333 -19.32 8.06 6.15
CA PHE A 333 -20.21 9.13 6.58
C PHE A 333 -19.44 10.45 6.50
N LEU A 334 -19.91 11.35 5.67
CA LEU A 334 -19.35 12.68 5.51
C LEU A 334 -20.19 13.70 6.28
N PRO A 335 -19.58 14.69 6.96
CA PRO A 335 -20.34 15.73 7.64
C PRO A 335 -20.96 16.70 6.63
N ASP A 336 -21.86 17.56 7.09
CA ASP A 336 -22.43 18.65 6.28
C ASP A 336 -21.48 19.85 6.12
N ASP A 337 -20.42 19.92 6.97
CA ASP A 337 -19.24 20.85 6.85
C ASP A 337 -18.20 20.55 7.94
#